data_5e0fb1767930add357e5485ff14588be
#
_entry.id   5e0fb1767930add357e5485ff14588be
#
_cell.length_a   1.000
_cell.length_b   1.000
_cell.length_c   1.000
_cell.angle_alpha   90.00
_cell.angle_beta   90.00
_cell.angle_gamma   90.00
#
_symmetry.space_group_name_H-M   'P 1'
#
loop_
_entity.id
_entity.type
_entity.pdbx_description
1 polymer ?
#
loop_
_entity_poly.entity_id
_entity_poly.type
_entity_poly.pdbx_seq_one_letter_code
_entity_poly.pdbx_strand_id
1 'polypeptide(L)'
;MASSGTTSNTMRFTGAQLVVHLLERQGITMVSGIPGGSILPIYDALSQSTQIRHILARHEQGAGFIAQGMARTEGKPAVCMACSGPGATNLITAIADARLDSIPLVCITGQVPASMIGTNAFQEVDTYGISIPITKHNYLVRDIAELPQVISDAFRIAQSGRPGPVWIDIPKDVQAATIELETLPEPGERAPAPAFAPESVREAAAMINAAKRPVLYLGGGVINAPQPIRDLAEKANLPTTMTLMALGMLPKAHPLSLGMLGMHGARSTNFILQEADLLIVLGARFDDRAIGKTEQFCPNAKIIHVDIDRSELGKIKQPHVAIQGDVAEVLAQLIPQIEAQPRDEWRQLVADLQREFPCAIPQESDPLSHYGLINAVAACVDDEAIITTDVGQHQMWTAQAYPLNRPRQWLTSGGLGTMGFGLPAAIGAALANPQRKVICFSGDGSLMMNIQEMATAAENQLDVKIILLNNEALGLVHQQQSLFYQQGVFAATYPGMINFMQIAAGFGLQTCDLNNEADPQAALQAIIDRPGPALIHVRIDAQQKVYPMVPPGAANTEMVGE
;
A
#
# COMPACT_ATOMS: atom_id res chain seq x y z
N MET A 1 -37.60 -9.71 53.93
CA MET A 1 -36.87 -8.82 53.02
C MET A 1 -35.65 -9.61 52.49
N ALA A 2 -35.78 -10.20 51.32
CA ALA A 2 -34.67 -10.89 50.69
C ALA A 2 -33.89 -9.84 49.87
N SER A 3 -32.64 -9.59 50.24
CA SER A 3 -31.73 -8.76 49.48
C SER A 3 -31.39 -9.51 48.19
N SER A 4 -31.90 -9.01 47.07
CA SER A 4 -31.44 -9.40 45.75
C SER A 4 -30.00 -8.91 45.58
N GLY A 5 -29.04 -9.75 45.93
CA GLY A 5 -27.66 -9.54 45.59
C GLY A 5 -27.52 -9.65 44.05
N THR A 6 -27.47 -8.52 43.37
CA THR A 6 -26.95 -8.43 42.04
C THR A 6 -25.46 -8.82 42.13
N THR A 7 -25.11 -10.07 41.79
CA THR A 7 -23.72 -10.46 41.54
C THR A 7 -23.25 -9.61 40.37
N SER A 8 -22.50 -8.53 40.63
CA SER A 8 -21.76 -7.82 39.59
C SER A 8 -20.81 -8.85 38.96
N ASN A 9 -20.98 -9.07 37.65
CA ASN A 9 -20.15 -10.04 36.90
C ASN A 9 -18.80 -9.36 36.60
N THR A 10 -17.98 -9.14 37.65
CA THR A 10 -16.67 -8.48 37.54
C THR A 10 -15.70 -9.42 36.85
N MET A 11 -15.14 -8.99 35.75
CA MET A 11 -14.11 -9.68 35.00
C MET A 11 -12.72 -9.27 35.52
N ARG A 12 -11.83 -10.25 35.72
CA ARG A 12 -10.47 -9.99 36.20
C ARG A 12 -9.46 -10.39 35.14
N PHE A 13 -8.55 -9.46 34.79
CA PHE A 13 -7.51 -9.66 33.78
C PHE A 13 -6.16 -9.17 34.29
N THR A 14 -5.07 -9.78 33.82
CA THR A 14 -3.78 -9.09 33.72
C THR A 14 -3.82 -8.11 32.54
N GLY A 15 -2.93 -7.10 32.51
CA GLY A 15 -2.84 -6.18 31.36
C GLY A 15 -2.59 -6.94 30.06
N ALA A 16 -1.75 -7.97 30.09
CA ALA A 16 -1.48 -8.82 28.94
C ALA A 16 -2.72 -9.57 28.43
N GLN A 17 -3.47 -10.21 29.35
CA GLN A 17 -4.73 -10.89 29.01
C GLN A 17 -5.77 -9.91 28.46
N LEU A 18 -5.83 -8.71 29.03
CA LEU A 18 -6.74 -7.66 28.59
C LEU A 18 -6.43 -7.20 27.17
N VAL A 19 -5.15 -7.01 26.82
CA VAL A 19 -4.73 -6.68 25.43
C VAL A 19 -5.22 -7.75 24.46
N VAL A 20 -4.94 -9.03 24.74
CA VAL A 20 -5.35 -10.12 23.83
C VAL A 20 -6.88 -10.19 23.71
N HIS A 21 -7.60 -10.13 24.82
CA HIS A 21 -9.06 -10.15 24.82
C HIS A 21 -9.67 -8.97 24.03
N LEU A 22 -9.10 -7.77 24.17
CA LEU A 22 -9.56 -6.60 23.42
C LEU A 22 -9.26 -6.73 21.91
N LEU A 23 -8.14 -7.33 21.51
CA LEU A 23 -7.85 -7.63 20.11
C LEU A 23 -8.84 -8.65 19.53
N GLU A 24 -9.18 -9.68 20.26
CA GLU A 24 -10.23 -10.65 19.87
C GLU A 24 -11.58 -9.94 19.67
N ARG A 25 -11.95 -9.04 20.55
CA ARG A 25 -13.18 -8.22 20.41
C ARG A 25 -13.15 -7.28 19.20
N GLN A 26 -11.98 -6.81 18.79
CA GLN A 26 -11.80 -6.05 17.55
C GLN A 26 -11.91 -6.92 16.28
N GLY A 27 -12.07 -8.23 16.43
CA GLY A 27 -12.13 -9.17 15.31
C GLY A 27 -10.76 -9.50 14.70
N ILE A 28 -9.68 -9.28 15.44
CA ILE A 28 -8.33 -9.64 14.99
C ILE A 28 -8.16 -11.14 15.09
N THR A 29 -7.81 -11.76 13.96
CA THR A 29 -7.57 -13.21 13.85
C THR A 29 -6.11 -13.55 13.60
N MET A 30 -5.30 -12.56 13.21
CA MET A 30 -3.87 -12.72 12.98
C MET A 30 -3.09 -11.51 13.48
N VAL A 31 -1.92 -11.77 14.06
CA VAL A 31 -0.92 -10.76 14.40
C VAL A 31 0.44 -11.19 13.89
N SER A 32 1.23 -10.28 13.37
CA SER A 32 2.62 -10.54 12.96
C SER A 32 3.59 -9.92 13.95
N GLY A 33 4.71 -10.55 14.21
CA GLY A 33 5.67 -9.98 15.15
C GLY A 33 6.83 -10.87 15.52
N ILE A 34 7.67 -10.34 16.41
CA ILE A 34 8.80 -11.06 17.03
C ILE A 34 8.74 -10.86 18.55
N PRO A 35 8.76 -11.95 19.35
CA PRO A 35 8.78 -11.85 20.80
C PRO A 35 10.12 -11.30 21.31
N GLY A 36 10.09 -10.69 22.50
CA GLY A 36 11.28 -10.24 23.22
C GLY A 36 10.96 -9.87 24.65
N GLY A 37 11.98 -9.64 25.47
CA GLY A 37 11.88 -9.57 26.93
C GLY A 37 10.81 -8.63 27.49
N SER A 38 10.57 -7.49 26.86
CA SER A 38 9.61 -6.49 27.33
C SER A 38 8.15 -6.75 26.90
N ILE A 39 7.89 -7.69 25.99
CA ILE A 39 6.54 -8.03 25.49
C ILE A 39 6.12 -9.47 25.84
N LEU A 40 6.98 -10.23 26.51
CA LEU A 40 6.69 -11.64 26.84
C LEU A 40 5.37 -11.87 27.58
N PRO A 41 4.91 -11.02 28.51
CA PRO A 41 3.61 -11.25 29.14
C PRO A 41 2.46 -11.27 28.11
N ILE A 42 2.47 -10.38 27.10
CA ILE A 42 1.46 -10.37 26.02
C ILE A 42 1.58 -11.63 25.17
N TYR A 43 2.81 -12.10 24.84
CA TYR A 43 3.01 -13.34 24.09
C TYR A 43 2.57 -14.58 24.86
N ASP A 44 2.75 -14.60 26.18
CA ASP A 44 2.24 -15.67 27.06
C ASP A 44 0.70 -15.71 27.03
N ALA A 45 0.05 -14.56 27.19
CA ALA A 45 -1.41 -14.46 27.06
C ALA A 45 -1.90 -14.83 25.65
N LEU A 46 -1.19 -14.41 24.59
CA LEU A 46 -1.50 -14.72 23.21
C LEU A 46 -1.42 -16.23 22.91
N SER A 47 -0.49 -16.95 23.56
CA SER A 47 -0.36 -18.40 23.43
C SER A 47 -1.59 -19.17 23.91
N GLN A 48 -2.44 -18.57 24.73
CA GLN A 48 -3.69 -19.12 25.22
C GLN A 48 -4.90 -18.76 24.36
N SER A 49 -4.75 -17.83 23.42
CA SER A 49 -5.83 -17.46 22.48
C SER A 49 -6.10 -18.59 21.49
N THR A 50 -7.36 -18.91 21.30
CA THR A 50 -7.82 -19.84 20.26
C THR A 50 -8.34 -19.10 19.01
N GLN A 51 -8.38 -17.76 19.05
CA GLN A 51 -8.92 -16.92 17.99
C GLN A 51 -7.82 -16.23 17.19
N ILE A 52 -6.70 -15.86 17.83
CA ILE A 52 -5.62 -15.11 17.20
C ILE A 52 -4.45 -16.04 16.88
N ARG A 53 -4.11 -16.16 15.59
CA ARG A 53 -2.90 -16.83 15.12
C ARG A 53 -1.74 -15.83 15.10
N HIS A 54 -0.64 -16.19 15.73
CA HIS A 54 0.61 -15.42 15.62
C HIS A 54 1.42 -15.86 14.39
N ILE A 55 1.91 -14.88 13.61
CA ILE A 55 2.81 -15.07 12.47
C ILE A 55 4.20 -14.59 12.88
N LEU A 56 5.11 -15.54 13.07
CA LEU A 56 6.48 -15.25 13.45
C LEU A 56 7.28 -14.79 12.23
N ALA A 57 7.53 -13.49 12.13
CA ALA A 57 8.42 -12.90 11.12
C ALA A 57 9.90 -13.15 11.47
N ARG A 58 10.79 -12.84 10.55
CA ARG A 58 12.25 -12.95 10.73
C ARG A 58 12.92 -11.61 11.00
N HIS A 59 12.18 -10.54 10.81
CA HIS A 59 12.56 -9.16 11.13
C HIS A 59 11.32 -8.34 11.43
N GLU A 60 11.39 -7.40 12.37
CA GLU A 60 10.22 -6.59 12.76
C GLU A 60 9.71 -5.73 11.61
N GLN A 61 10.60 -5.21 10.76
CA GLN A 61 10.18 -4.52 9.53
C GLN A 61 9.34 -5.44 8.64
N GLY A 62 9.76 -6.71 8.48
CA GLY A 62 8.98 -7.74 7.80
C GLY A 62 7.61 -7.93 8.45
N ALA A 63 7.55 -8.00 9.79
CA ALA A 63 6.28 -8.10 10.53
C ALA A 63 5.35 -6.92 10.23
N GLY A 64 5.86 -5.69 10.23
CA GLY A 64 5.09 -4.50 9.87
C GLY A 64 4.56 -4.55 8.44
N PHE A 65 5.35 -5.03 7.47
CA PHE A 65 4.90 -5.17 6.08
C PHE A 65 3.93 -6.35 5.88
N ILE A 66 4.06 -7.44 6.64
CA ILE A 66 3.06 -8.52 6.67
C ILE A 66 1.71 -7.96 7.12
N ALA A 67 1.69 -7.18 8.22
CA ALA A 67 0.47 -6.51 8.67
C ALA A 67 -0.08 -5.54 7.60
N GLN A 68 0.77 -4.80 6.90
CA GLN A 68 0.33 -3.96 5.79
C GLN A 68 -0.30 -4.77 4.65
N GLY A 69 0.27 -5.92 4.29
CA GLY A 69 -0.30 -6.79 3.25
C GLY A 69 -1.73 -7.25 3.60
N MET A 70 -1.95 -7.64 4.86
CA MET A 70 -3.30 -7.94 5.37
C MET A 70 -4.22 -6.73 5.28
N ALA A 71 -3.81 -5.59 5.84
CA ALA A 71 -4.64 -4.38 5.88
C ALA A 71 -4.99 -3.84 4.48
N ARG A 72 -4.05 -3.88 3.53
CA ARG A 72 -4.25 -3.42 2.15
C ARG A 72 -5.27 -4.26 1.41
N THR A 73 -5.27 -5.58 1.59
CA THR A 73 -6.20 -6.49 0.92
C THR A 73 -7.59 -6.49 1.55
N GLU A 74 -7.67 -6.45 2.89
CA GLU A 74 -8.96 -6.50 3.61
C GLU A 74 -9.62 -5.11 3.76
N GLY A 75 -8.82 -4.04 3.76
CA GLY A 75 -9.30 -2.69 4.02
C GLY A 75 -9.66 -2.44 5.49
N LYS A 76 -9.14 -3.25 6.39
CA LYS A 76 -9.34 -3.20 7.84
C LYS A 76 -8.02 -2.99 8.56
N PRO A 77 -8.02 -2.51 9.81
CA PRO A 77 -6.80 -2.44 10.61
C PRO A 77 -6.19 -3.81 10.84
N ALA A 78 -4.88 -3.94 10.63
CA ALA A 78 -4.10 -5.11 11.01
C ALA A 78 -3.15 -4.76 12.16
N VAL A 79 -2.61 -5.79 12.83
CA VAL A 79 -1.78 -5.64 14.03
C VAL A 79 -0.40 -6.20 13.81
N CYS A 80 0.63 -5.44 14.18
CA CYS A 80 1.99 -5.94 14.33
C CYS A 80 2.50 -5.69 15.75
N MET A 81 3.39 -6.59 16.23
CA MET A 81 3.91 -6.56 17.59
C MET A 81 5.43 -6.69 17.61
N ALA A 82 6.09 -5.97 18.52
CA ALA A 82 7.53 -6.09 18.73
C ALA A 82 7.94 -5.81 20.18
N CYS A 83 9.17 -6.19 20.49
CA CYS A 83 9.82 -5.83 21.75
C CYS A 83 10.20 -4.35 21.79
N SER A 84 10.65 -3.85 22.93
CA SER A 84 11.29 -2.54 23.09
C SER A 84 12.66 -2.45 22.39
N GLY A 85 13.27 -1.28 22.45
CA GLY A 85 14.62 -1.06 21.93
C GLY A 85 14.73 -1.40 20.44
N PRO A 86 15.60 -2.33 20.04
CA PRO A 86 15.79 -2.67 18.63
C PRO A 86 14.53 -3.22 17.96
N GLY A 87 13.65 -3.91 18.69
CA GLY A 87 12.38 -4.39 18.14
C GLY A 87 11.49 -3.24 17.71
N ALA A 88 11.32 -2.23 18.55
CA ALA A 88 10.56 -1.03 18.23
C ALA A 88 11.21 -0.22 17.10
N THR A 89 12.53 0.01 17.15
CA THR A 89 13.22 0.79 16.11
C THR A 89 13.18 0.13 14.74
N ASN A 90 13.21 -1.19 14.68
CA ASN A 90 13.11 -1.95 13.42
C ASN A 90 11.72 -1.81 12.74
N LEU A 91 10.67 -1.46 13.48
CA LEU A 91 9.33 -1.22 12.90
C LEU A 91 9.19 0.13 12.21
N ILE A 92 10.05 1.12 12.50
CA ILE A 92 9.89 2.52 12.10
C ILE A 92 9.63 2.66 10.59
N THR A 93 10.44 2.01 9.76
CA THR A 93 10.29 2.10 8.31
C THR A 93 8.93 1.57 7.84
N ALA A 94 8.48 0.44 8.36
CA ALA A 94 7.19 -0.12 7.98
C ALA A 94 6.01 0.75 8.45
N ILE A 95 6.12 1.38 9.62
CA ILE A 95 5.08 2.28 10.13
C ILE A 95 5.07 3.60 9.35
N ALA A 96 6.25 4.16 9.00
CA ALA A 96 6.34 5.34 8.14
C ALA A 96 5.75 5.10 6.74
N ASP A 97 6.00 3.93 6.17
CA ASP A 97 5.42 3.50 4.89
C ASP A 97 3.88 3.45 4.98
N ALA A 98 3.34 2.79 6.01
CA ALA A 98 1.90 2.75 6.25
C ALA A 98 1.29 4.16 6.40
N ARG A 99 2.01 5.10 7.04
CA ARG A 99 1.55 6.49 7.21
C ARG A 99 1.43 7.22 5.89
N LEU A 100 2.42 7.08 5.00
CA LEU A 100 2.43 7.75 3.69
C LEU A 100 1.40 7.17 2.73
N ASP A 101 1.18 5.86 2.77
CA ASP A 101 0.20 5.18 1.92
C ASP A 101 -1.21 5.10 2.54
N SER A 102 -1.40 5.69 3.72
CA SER A 102 -2.70 5.73 4.39
C SER A 102 -3.26 4.34 4.74
N ILE A 103 -2.41 3.46 5.27
CA ILE A 103 -2.77 2.09 5.63
C ILE A 103 -3.10 2.02 7.13
N PRO A 104 -4.28 1.53 7.52
CA PRO A 104 -4.65 1.40 8.92
C PRO A 104 -3.86 0.27 9.58
N LEU A 105 -3.03 0.60 10.55
CA LEU A 105 -2.30 -0.37 11.37
C LEU A 105 -2.41 -0.03 12.84
N VAL A 106 -2.39 -1.04 13.70
CA VAL A 106 -2.16 -0.90 15.14
C VAL A 106 -0.85 -1.61 15.47
N CYS A 107 0.16 -0.84 15.85
CA CYS A 107 1.46 -1.34 16.26
C CYS A 107 1.50 -1.41 17.80
N ILE A 108 1.80 -2.58 18.36
CA ILE A 108 1.91 -2.78 19.80
C ILE A 108 3.34 -3.16 20.15
N THR A 109 4.00 -2.36 20.97
CA THR A 109 5.33 -2.66 21.49
C THR A 109 5.33 -2.82 23.00
N GLY A 110 6.20 -3.74 23.46
CA GLY A 110 6.56 -3.75 24.86
C GLY A 110 7.52 -2.60 25.18
N GLN A 111 7.55 -2.17 26.46
CA GLN A 111 8.50 -1.18 26.95
C GLN A 111 9.11 -1.69 28.27
N VAL A 112 10.26 -1.16 28.66
CA VAL A 112 10.82 -1.38 29.99
C VAL A 112 9.82 -0.97 31.07
N PRO A 113 9.88 -1.49 32.31
CA PRO A 113 9.00 -1.06 33.38
C PRO A 113 8.96 0.47 33.51
N ALA A 114 7.79 1.02 33.83
CA ALA A 114 7.56 2.47 33.87
C ALA A 114 8.58 3.24 34.73
N SER A 115 9.03 2.62 35.83
CA SER A 115 10.07 3.18 36.72
C SER A 115 11.47 3.26 36.09
N MET A 116 11.72 2.57 34.98
CA MET A 116 13.00 2.53 34.28
C MET A 116 13.04 3.43 33.05
N ILE A 117 11.91 3.98 32.64
CA ILE A 117 11.83 4.89 31.48
C ILE A 117 12.62 6.17 31.78
N GLY A 118 13.51 6.56 30.85
CA GLY A 118 14.39 7.74 30.98
C GLY A 118 15.69 7.46 31.73
N THR A 119 16.00 6.19 32.07
CA THR A 119 17.22 5.82 32.79
C THR A 119 18.31 5.23 31.88
N ASN A 120 18.07 5.12 30.58
CA ASN A 120 18.89 4.37 29.61
C ASN A 120 19.01 2.87 29.99
N ALA A 121 17.92 2.28 30.46
CA ALA A 121 17.86 0.86 30.78
C ALA A 121 18.12 -0.01 29.55
N PHE A 122 18.49 -1.29 29.77
CA PHE A 122 18.71 -2.22 28.68
C PHE A 122 17.48 -2.31 27.76
N GLN A 123 17.69 -2.10 26.46
CA GLN A 123 16.64 -2.07 25.42
C GLN A 123 15.56 -1.00 25.64
N GLU A 124 15.87 0.08 26.35
CA GLU A 124 15.03 1.26 26.37
C GLU A 124 15.27 2.11 25.12
N VAL A 125 14.20 2.65 24.58
CA VAL A 125 14.21 3.73 23.58
C VAL A 125 12.96 4.58 23.75
N ASP A 126 13.04 5.88 23.48
CA ASP A 126 11.88 6.77 23.46
C ASP A 126 11.00 6.48 22.22
N THR A 127 10.28 5.37 22.28
CA THR A 127 9.35 4.94 21.23
C THR A 127 8.25 5.97 20.99
N TYR A 128 7.79 6.64 22.05
CA TYR A 128 6.79 7.69 21.95
C TYR A 128 7.30 8.85 21.10
N GLY A 129 8.49 9.36 21.37
CA GLY A 129 9.09 10.49 20.65
C GLY A 129 9.35 10.17 19.18
N ILE A 130 9.95 9.02 18.88
CA ILE A 130 10.29 8.65 17.49
C ILE A 130 9.08 8.29 16.64
N SER A 131 7.97 7.88 17.23
CA SER A 131 6.74 7.50 16.50
C SER A 131 5.82 8.69 16.18
N ILE A 132 5.98 9.85 16.81
CA ILE A 132 5.16 11.05 16.58
C ILE A 132 5.05 11.41 15.08
N PRO A 133 6.14 11.57 14.30
CA PRO A 133 6.05 12.03 12.92
C PRO A 133 5.53 10.97 11.94
N ILE A 134 5.54 9.70 12.31
CA ILE A 134 5.24 8.58 11.43
C ILE A 134 3.91 7.88 11.72
N THR A 135 3.14 8.38 12.69
CA THR A 135 1.85 7.81 13.08
C THR A 135 0.72 8.83 12.99
N LYS A 136 -0.51 8.38 13.05
CA LYS A 136 -1.68 9.25 13.26
C LYS A 136 -1.79 9.63 14.75
N HIS A 137 -1.48 8.68 15.60
CA HIS A 137 -1.45 8.85 17.05
C HIS A 137 -0.56 7.78 17.67
N ASN A 138 -0.04 8.08 18.85
CA ASN A 138 0.76 7.14 19.63
C ASN A 138 0.41 7.25 21.11
N TYR A 139 0.57 6.14 21.83
CA TYR A 139 0.32 6.03 23.25
C TYR A 139 1.53 5.42 23.95
N LEU A 140 1.87 5.97 25.12
CA LEU A 140 2.67 5.31 26.15
C LEU A 140 1.74 5.05 27.33
N VAL A 141 1.30 3.80 27.49
CA VAL A 141 0.32 3.41 28.51
C VAL A 141 1.00 3.28 29.86
N ARG A 142 0.66 4.14 30.81
CA ARG A 142 1.30 4.17 32.14
C ARG A 142 0.47 3.52 33.23
N ASP A 143 -0.82 3.34 32.99
CA ASP A 143 -1.74 2.71 33.92
C ASP A 143 -2.56 1.65 33.18
N ILE A 144 -2.72 0.48 33.81
CA ILE A 144 -3.54 -0.61 33.27
C ILE A 144 -4.99 -0.18 33.02
N ALA A 145 -5.52 0.76 33.79
CA ALA A 145 -6.87 1.29 33.63
C ALA A 145 -7.09 2.03 32.28
N GLU A 146 -6.02 2.50 31.66
CA GLU A 146 -6.08 3.16 30.34
C GLU A 146 -6.25 2.16 29.18
N LEU A 147 -5.77 0.91 29.33
CA LEU A 147 -5.70 -0.08 28.25
C LEU A 147 -7.02 -0.30 27.50
N PRO A 148 -8.19 -0.45 28.18
CA PRO A 148 -9.44 -0.70 27.46
C PRO A 148 -9.76 0.41 26.46
N GLN A 149 -9.65 1.66 26.89
CA GLN A 149 -9.96 2.81 26.06
C GLN A 149 -8.89 3.05 25.00
N VAL A 150 -7.60 2.92 25.35
CA VAL A 150 -6.48 3.10 24.42
C VAL A 150 -6.59 2.13 23.22
N ILE A 151 -6.91 0.86 23.47
CA ILE A 151 -7.04 -0.11 22.38
C ILE A 151 -8.26 0.21 21.50
N SER A 152 -9.43 0.48 22.08
CA SER A 152 -10.60 0.89 21.32
C SER A 152 -10.32 2.14 20.47
N ASP A 153 -9.72 3.17 21.07
CA ASP A 153 -9.35 4.41 20.37
C ASP A 153 -8.31 4.20 19.27
N ALA A 154 -7.33 3.33 19.48
CA ALA A 154 -6.31 3.03 18.48
C ALA A 154 -6.93 2.48 17.19
N PHE A 155 -7.86 1.53 17.30
CA PHE A 155 -8.55 0.99 16.14
C PHE A 155 -9.47 2.03 15.49
N ARG A 156 -10.21 2.79 16.29
CA ARG A 156 -11.05 3.90 15.80
C ARG A 156 -10.21 4.93 15.03
N ILE A 157 -9.09 5.40 15.60
CA ILE A 157 -8.21 6.39 14.99
C ILE A 157 -7.56 5.85 13.72
N ALA A 158 -7.05 4.59 13.74
CA ALA A 158 -6.37 4.00 12.60
C ALA A 158 -7.23 4.00 11.33
N GLN A 159 -8.53 3.77 11.45
CA GLN A 159 -9.44 3.63 10.31
C GLN A 159 -10.31 4.85 10.00
N SER A 160 -10.37 5.86 10.91
CA SER A 160 -11.21 7.06 10.73
C SER A 160 -10.53 8.14 9.91
N GLY A 161 -11.31 8.93 9.17
CA GLY A 161 -10.77 9.97 8.28
C GLY A 161 -9.79 9.36 7.27
N ARG A 162 -8.64 10.00 7.03
CA ARG A 162 -7.55 9.40 6.30
C ARG A 162 -6.95 8.27 7.14
N PRO A 163 -7.00 6.99 6.71
CA PRO A 163 -6.45 5.88 7.47
C PRO A 163 -4.95 6.02 7.71
N GLY A 164 -4.43 5.31 8.71
CA GLY A 164 -2.99 5.32 9.00
C GLY A 164 -2.66 4.62 10.32
N PRO A 165 -1.36 4.45 10.62
CA PRO A 165 -0.91 3.70 11.78
C PRO A 165 -1.12 4.44 13.10
N VAL A 166 -1.41 3.64 14.14
CA VAL A 166 -1.40 4.03 15.55
C VAL A 166 -0.43 3.14 16.30
N TRP A 167 0.35 3.73 17.20
CA TRP A 167 1.36 3.01 17.98
C TRP A 167 0.97 3.00 19.47
N ILE A 168 1.02 1.82 20.09
CA ILE A 168 0.76 1.61 21.52
C ILE A 168 1.99 0.99 22.16
N ASP A 169 2.67 1.74 23.03
CA ASP A 169 3.84 1.28 23.78
C ASP A 169 3.41 0.94 25.22
N ILE A 170 3.61 -0.33 25.63
CA ILE A 170 3.04 -0.86 26.88
C ILE A 170 4.17 -1.35 27.77
N PRO A 171 4.48 -0.63 28.90
CA PRO A 171 5.47 -1.05 29.86
C PRO A 171 5.19 -2.44 30.46
N LYS A 172 6.25 -3.19 30.76
CA LYS A 172 6.16 -4.59 31.20
C LYS A 172 5.41 -4.74 32.53
N ASP A 173 5.52 -3.79 33.44
CA ASP A 173 4.79 -3.74 34.71
C ASP A 173 3.28 -3.51 34.48
N VAL A 174 2.88 -2.69 33.51
CA VAL A 174 1.48 -2.53 33.10
C VAL A 174 0.93 -3.84 32.52
N GLN A 175 1.70 -4.54 31.70
CA GLN A 175 1.30 -5.86 31.15
C GLN A 175 1.06 -6.89 32.26
N ALA A 176 1.86 -6.83 33.35
CA ALA A 176 1.79 -7.76 34.48
C ALA A 176 0.76 -7.36 35.56
N ALA A 177 0.38 -6.08 35.62
CA ALA A 177 -0.61 -5.58 36.59
C ALA A 177 -1.97 -6.26 36.38
N THR A 178 -2.81 -6.28 37.42
CA THR A 178 -4.15 -6.89 37.40
C THR A 178 -5.22 -5.82 37.59
N ILE A 179 -6.30 -5.94 36.84
CA ILE A 179 -7.47 -5.05 36.93
C ILE A 179 -8.78 -5.85 37.03
N GLU A 180 -9.75 -5.32 37.72
CA GLU A 180 -11.13 -5.81 37.74
C GLU A 180 -12.02 -4.80 37.04
N LEU A 181 -12.83 -5.28 36.08
CA LEU A 181 -13.68 -4.46 35.23
C LEU A 181 -15.12 -4.99 35.25
N GLU A 182 -16.08 -4.11 35.37
CA GLU A 182 -17.51 -4.44 35.25
C GLU A 182 -17.96 -4.45 33.78
N THR A 183 -17.35 -3.58 32.94
CA THR A 183 -17.66 -3.43 31.52
C THR A 183 -16.38 -3.19 30.73
N LEU A 184 -16.43 -3.52 29.44
CA LEU A 184 -15.38 -3.21 28.47
C LEU A 184 -15.94 -2.21 27.44
N PRO A 185 -15.10 -1.33 26.88
CA PRO A 185 -15.55 -0.44 25.81
C PRO A 185 -15.98 -1.25 24.57
N GLU A 186 -16.85 -0.66 23.77
CA GLU A 186 -17.18 -1.22 22.47
C GLU A 186 -15.95 -1.23 21.56
N PRO A 187 -15.88 -2.17 20.59
CA PRO A 187 -14.86 -2.14 19.57
C PRO A 187 -14.72 -0.77 18.89
N GLY A 188 -13.49 -0.38 18.61
CA GLY A 188 -13.21 0.89 17.96
C GLY A 188 -13.65 0.89 16.50
N GLU A 189 -14.84 1.35 16.21
CA GLU A 189 -15.38 1.48 14.86
C GLU A 189 -14.92 2.76 14.16
N ARG A 190 -14.97 2.75 12.83
CA ARG A 190 -14.68 3.93 12.01
C ARG A 190 -15.65 5.05 12.34
N ALA A 191 -15.12 6.22 12.70
CA ALA A 191 -15.94 7.41 12.91
C ALA A 191 -16.60 7.86 11.58
N PRO A 192 -17.79 8.48 11.64
CA PRO A 192 -18.41 9.08 10.45
C PRO A 192 -17.46 10.01 9.71
N ALA A 193 -17.57 10.05 8.39
CA ALA A 193 -16.82 11.00 7.58
C ALA A 193 -17.24 12.45 7.89
N PRO A 194 -16.36 13.44 7.68
CA PRO A 194 -16.72 14.85 7.81
C PRO A 194 -17.90 15.21 6.91
N ALA A 195 -18.87 15.92 7.45
CA ALA A 195 -19.99 16.46 6.67
C ALA A 195 -19.50 17.55 5.70
N PHE A 196 -20.04 17.58 4.51
CA PHE A 196 -19.73 18.58 3.48
C PHE A 196 -20.96 19.38 3.07
N ALA A 197 -20.72 20.60 2.56
CA ALA A 197 -21.79 21.50 2.14
C ALA A 197 -22.43 21.02 0.82
N PRO A 198 -23.75 20.85 0.74
CA PRO A 198 -24.44 20.49 -0.51
C PRO A 198 -24.21 21.51 -1.64
N GLU A 199 -23.94 22.77 -1.28
CA GLU A 199 -23.61 23.85 -2.21
C GLU A 199 -22.36 23.53 -3.01
N SER A 200 -21.30 23.05 -2.36
CA SER A 200 -20.05 22.68 -3.02
C SER A 200 -20.24 21.51 -4.00
N VAL A 201 -21.15 20.59 -3.70
CA VAL A 201 -21.50 19.49 -4.62
C VAL A 201 -22.26 20.02 -5.83
N ARG A 202 -23.21 20.98 -5.64
CA ARG A 202 -23.93 21.63 -6.75
C ARG A 202 -22.97 22.41 -7.64
N GLU A 203 -22.04 23.16 -7.07
CA GLU A 203 -21.02 23.90 -7.81
C GLU A 203 -20.12 22.96 -8.61
N ALA A 204 -19.66 21.87 -8.00
CA ALA A 204 -18.88 20.82 -8.68
C ALA A 204 -19.66 20.23 -9.87
N ALA A 205 -20.94 19.88 -9.68
CA ALA A 205 -21.79 19.36 -10.74
C ALA A 205 -21.93 20.36 -11.90
N ALA A 206 -22.19 21.63 -11.59
CA ALA A 206 -22.29 22.68 -12.61
C ALA A 206 -20.99 22.84 -13.40
N MET A 207 -19.84 22.79 -12.72
CA MET A 207 -18.52 22.85 -13.39
C MET A 207 -18.29 21.64 -14.30
N ILE A 208 -18.65 20.42 -13.85
CA ILE A 208 -18.49 19.19 -14.65
C ILE A 208 -19.40 19.24 -15.88
N ASN A 209 -20.66 19.67 -15.71
CA ASN A 209 -21.63 19.78 -16.81
C ASN A 209 -21.21 20.84 -17.86
N ALA A 210 -20.56 21.93 -17.42
CA ALA A 210 -20.10 23.00 -18.30
C ALA A 210 -18.75 22.75 -18.99
N ALA A 211 -17.91 21.84 -18.44
CA ALA A 211 -16.57 21.57 -18.94
C ALA A 211 -16.61 20.91 -20.33
N LYS A 212 -15.71 21.35 -21.20
CA LYS A 212 -15.56 20.79 -22.56
C LYS A 212 -14.51 19.68 -22.60
N ARG A 213 -13.44 19.79 -21.80
CA ARG A 213 -12.30 18.88 -21.78
C ARG A 213 -11.96 18.41 -20.35
N PRO A 214 -12.96 17.82 -19.62
CA PRO A 214 -12.70 17.36 -18.26
C PRO A 214 -11.88 16.09 -18.25
N VAL A 215 -11.05 15.92 -17.20
CA VAL A 215 -10.33 14.69 -16.88
C VAL A 215 -10.62 14.31 -15.43
N LEU A 216 -10.90 13.03 -15.21
CA LEU A 216 -11.01 12.43 -13.88
C LEU A 216 -9.63 11.93 -13.42
N TYR A 217 -9.15 12.42 -12.28
CA TYR A 217 -7.85 12.10 -11.71
C TYR A 217 -8.03 11.39 -10.37
N LEU A 218 -7.67 10.09 -10.32
CA LEU A 218 -7.90 9.21 -9.18
C LEU A 218 -6.63 8.97 -8.38
N GLY A 219 -6.72 9.12 -7.06
CA GLY A 219 -5.69 8.73 -6.11
C GLY A 219 -6.10 7.53 -5.25
N GLY A 220 -5.23 7.10 -4.33
CA GLY A 220 -5.49 5.95 -3.44
C GLY A 220 -6.72 6.11 -2.55
N GLY A 221 -7.19 7.35 -2.29
CA GLY A 221 -8.36 7.62 -1.46
C GLY A 221 -9.70 7.13 -2.04
N VAL A 222 -9.73 6.70 -3.32
CA VAL A 222 -10.95 6.19 -3.97
C VAL A 222 -11.14 4.68 -3.84
N ILE A 223 -10.22 3.97 -3.19
CA ILE A 223 -10.15 2.49 -3.20
C ILE A 223 -11.46 1.79 -2.75
N ASN A 224 -12.28 2.48 -1.96
CA ASN A 224 -13.56 1.97 -1.45
C ASN A 224 -14.78 2.37 -2.30
N ALA A 225 -14.59 3.08 -3.41
CA ALA A 225 -15.66 3.60 -4.26
C ALA A 225 -15.57 3.17 -5.74
N PRO A 226 -15.26 1.89 -6.07
CA PRO A 226 -15.01 1.50 -7.46
C PRO A 226 -16.23 1.70 -8.37
N GLN A 227 -17.43 1.33 -7.92
CA GLN A 227 -18.63 1.46 -8.73
C GLN A 227 -19.06 2.92 -8.91
N PRO A 228 -19.13 3.77 -7.87
CA PRO A 228 -19.41 5.21 -8.06
C PRO A 228 -18.40 5.92 -8.98
N ILE A 229 -17.12 5.55 -8.94
CA ILE A 229 -16.10 6.08 -9.85
C ILE A 229 -16.44 5.72 -11.31
N ARG A 230 -16.77 4.45 -11.57
CA ARG A 230 -17.13 3.99 -12.90
C ARG A 230 -18.40 4.68 -13.39
N ASP A 231 -19.43 4.75 -12.55
CA ASP A 231 -20.70 5.42 -12.87
C ASP A 231 -20.49 6.90 -13.23
N LEU A 232 -19.64 7.62 -12.49
CA LEU A 232 -19.31 9.00 -12.81
C LEU A 232 -18.57 9.12 -14.15
N ALA A 233 -17.53 8.28 -14.33
CA ALA A 233 -16.70 8.30 -15.54
C ALA A 233 -17.54 8.02 -16.79
N GLU A 234 -18.40 7.00 -16.75
CA GLU A 234 -19.26 6.61 -17.88
C GLU A 234 -20.36 7.64 -18.13
N LYS A 235 -21.10 8.08 -17.08
CA LYS A 235 -22.20 9.03 -17.21
C LYS A 235 -21.75 10.36 -17.81
N ALA A 236 -20.61 10.89 -17.35
CA ALA A 236 -20.08 12.16 -17.81
C ALA A 236 -19.06 12.01 -18.95
N ASN A 237 -18.81 10.78 -19.44
CA ASN A 237 -17.83 10.46 -20.50
C ASN A 237 -16.45 11.08 -20.22
N LEU A 238 -15.88 10.75 -19.03
CA LEU A 238 -14.64 11.34 -18.52
C LEU A 238 -13.42 10.46 -18.84
N PRO A 239 -12.48 10.89 -19.67
CA PRO A 239 -11.15 10.28 -19.68
C PRO A 239 -10.58 10.28 -18.26
N THR A 240 -10.09 9.10 -17.80
CA THR A 240 -9.75 8.86 -16.41
C THR A 240 -8.30 8.41 -16.27
N THR A 241 -7.53 9.13 -15.47
CA THR A 241 -6.16 8.75 -15.12
C THR A 241 -6.03 8.39 -13.65
N MET A 242 -5.02 7.59 -13.33
CA MET A 242 -4.82 7.03 -12.00
C MET A 242 -3.38 7.28 -11.52
N THR A 243 -3.23 7.57 -10.23
CA THR A 243 -1.91 7.46 -9.60
C THR A 243 -1.51 5.99 -9.47
N LEU A 244 -0.23 5.73 -9.18
CA LEU A 244 0.28 4.38 -8.86
C LEU A 244 -0.61 3.66 -7.82
N MET A 245 -1.12 4.39 -6.82
CA MET A 245 -1.95 3.83 -5.73
C MET A 245 -3.41 3.59 -6.12
N ALA A 246 -3.85 4.08 -7.27
CA ALA A 246 -5.23 3.92 -7.74
C ALA A 246 -5.35 2.93 -8.93
N LEU A 247 -4.24 2.31 -9.35
CA LEU A 247 -4.27 1.33 -10.43
C LEU A 247 -5.25 0.18 -10.11
N GLY A 248 -6.05 -0.20 -11.11
CA GLY A 248 -7.13 -1.18 -10.96
C GLY A 248 -8.51 -0.59 -10.62
N MET A 249 -8.62 0.71 -10.29
CA MET A 249 -9.91 1.35 -10.04
C MET A 249 -10.78 1.46 -11.30
N LEU A 250 -10.14 1.75 -12.43
CA LEU A 250 -10.74 1.60 -13.75
C LEU A 250 -9.90 0.58 -14.53
N PRO A 251 -10.49 -0.49 -15.07
CA PRO A 251 -9.74 -1.51 -15.80
C PRO A 251 -8.91 -0.91 -16.93
N LYS A 252 -7.71 -1.45 -17.16
CA LYS A 252 -6.81 -0.96 -18.22
C LYS A 252 -7.46 -0.96 -19.60
N ALA A 253 -8.30 -1.95 -19.89
CA ALA A 253 -9.02 -2.09 -21.15
C ALA A 253 -10.27 -1.20 -21.27
N HIS A 254 -10.64 -0.46 -20.22
CA HIS A 254 -11.83 0.39 -20.26
C HIS A 254 -11.64 1.57 -21.23
N PRO A 255 -12.63 1.90 -22.10
CA PRO A 255 -12.47 2.92 -23.16
C PRO A 255 -12.14 4.34 -22.63
N LEU A 256 -12.41 4.62 -21.36
CA LEU A 256 -12.10 5.88 -20.70
C LEU A 256 -10.79 5.83 -19.91
N SER A 257 -10.13 4.67 -19.81
CA SER A 257 -8.88 4.54 -19.06
C SER A 257 -7.71 5.15 -19.82
N LEU A 258 -7.04 6.12 -19.20
CA LEU A 258 -5.79 6.70 -19.67
C LEU A 258 -4.57 6.04 -19.02
N GLY A 259 -4.79 5.09 -18.07
CA GLY A 259 -3.71 4.49 -17.29
C GLY A 259 -3.09 5.44 -16.28
N MET A 260 -1.81 5.21 -15.98
CA MET A 260 -1.06 5.98 -14.98
C MET A 260 -0.56 7.31 -15.54
N LEU A 261 -0.64 8.39 -14.73
CA LEU A 261 -0.03 9.68 -15.02
C LEU A 261 1.36 9.82 -14.36
N GLY A 262 2.04 10.90 -14.70
CA GLY A 262 3.24 11.35 -13.99
C GLY A 262 4.54 10.78 -14.56
N MET A 263 5.55 10.63 -13.71
CA MET A 263 6.95 10.37 -14.10
C MET A 263 7.13 9.19 -15.04
N HIS A 264 6.44 8.09 -14.79
CA HIS A 264 6.47 6.87 -15.61
C HIS A 264 5.10 6.55 -16.22
N GLY A 265 4.22 7.55 -16.27
CA GLY A 265 2.92 7.45 -16.94
C GLY A 265 3.08 7.44 -18.47
N ALA A 266 2.00 7.09 -19.16
CA ALA A 266 2.01 7.17 -20.63
C ALA A 266 2.18 8.62 -21.10
N ARG A 267 2.98 8.83 -22.15
CA ARG A 267 3.22 10.16 -22.73
C ARG A 267 1.88 10.81 -23.15
N SER A 268 1.03 10.06 -23.84
CA SER A 268 -0.30 10.53 -24.22
C SER A 268 -1.13 11.00 -23.02
N THR A 269 -1.10 10.28 -21.89
CA THR A 269 -1.83 10.67 -20.68
C THR A 269 -1.37 12.01 -20.14
N ASN A 270 -0.06 12.24 -20.08
CA ASN A 270 0.49 13.51 -19.61
C ASN A 270 0.16 14.68 -20.55
N PHE A 271 0.12 14.47 -21.88
CA PHE A 271 -0.32 15.49 -22.84
C PHE A 271 -1.83 15.74 -22.77
N ILE A 272 -2.66 14.69 -22.63
CA ILE A 272 -4.11 14.83 -22.45
C ILE A 272 -4.44 15.68 -21.22
N LEU A 273 -3.71 15.48 -20.13
CA LEU A 273 -3.87 16.28 -18.91
C LEU A 273 -3.59 17.78 -19.15
N GLN A 274 -2.60 18.12 -19.98
CA GLN A 274 -2.29 19.54 -20.31
C GLN A 274 -3.40 20.22 -21.12
N GLU A 275 -4.15 19.44 -21.91
CA GLU A 275 -5.26 19.93 -22.72
C GLU A 275 -6.57 20.09 -21.91
N ALA A 276 -6.62 19.60 -20.68
CA ALA A 276 -7.81 19.63 -19.85
C ALA A 276 -8.20 21.07 -19.46
N ASP A 277 -9.50 21.36 -19.48
CA ASP A 277 -10.08 22.59 -18.92
C ASP A 277 -10.61 22.41 -17.49
N LEU A 278 -10.80 21.15 -17.07
CA LEU A 278 -11.22 20.78 -15.72
C LEU A 278 -10.54 19.49 -15.26
N LEU A 279 -9.93 19.52 -14.08
CA LEU A 279 -9.50 18.33 -13.35
C LEU A 279 -10.47 18.03 -12.22
N ILE A 280 -11.01 16.81 -12.20
CA ILE A 280 -11.82 16.28 -11.11
C ILE A 280 -10.94 15.33 -10.31
N VAL A 281 -10.40 15.81 -9.19
CA VAL A 281 -9.39 15.14 -8.40
C VAL A 281 -10.05 14.47 -7.19
N LEU A 282 -9.99 13.15 -7.13
CA LEU A 282 -10.64 12.36 -6.10
C LEU A 282 -9.61 11.57 -5.31
N GLY A 283 -9.45 11.88 -4.02
CA GLY A 283 -8.56 11.17 -3.11
C GLY A 283 -7.10 11.12 -3.56
N ALA A 284 -6.59 12.20 -4.16
CA ALA A 284 -5.21 12.32 -4.65
C ALA A 284 -4.53 13.57 -4.07
N ARG A 285 -3.23 13.44 -3.75
CA ARG A 285 -2.46 14.45 -2.99
C ARG A 285 -1.64 15.40 -3.86
N PHE A 286 -1.65 15.25 -5.17
CA PHE A 286 -0.75 15.98 -6.08
C PHE A 286 0.73 15.80 -5.73
N ASP A 287 1.16 14.55 -5.48
CA ASP A 287 2.57 14.26 -5.19
C ASP A 287 3.48 14.54 -6.40
N ASP A 288 4.76 14.79 -6.12
CA ASP A 288 5.75 15.21 -7.10
C ASP A 288 5.99 14.18 -8.22
N ARG A 289 5.81 12.89 -7.94
CA ARG A 289 5.95 11.82 -8.96
C ARG A 289 4.77 11.80 -9.93
N ALA A 290 3.60 12.25 -9.48
CA ALA A 290 2.39 12.32 -10.31
C ALA A 290 2.32 13.62 -11.14
N ILE A 291 2.73 14.75 -10.57
CA ILE A 291 2.50 16.06 -11.22
C ILE A 291 3.76 16.72 -11.81
N GLY A 292 4.95 16.22 -11.49
CA GLY A 292 6.20 16.86 -11.91
C GLY A 292 6.29 18.30 -11.42
N LYS A 293 6.70 19.23 -12.28
CA LYS A 293 6.80 20.65 -11.94
C LYS A 293 5.42 21.27 -11.73
N THR A 294 5.12 21.60 -10.48
CA THR A 294 3.78 22.02 -10.00
C THR A 294 3.18 23.19 -10.82
N GLU A 295 3.96 24.19 -11.16
CA GLU A 295 3.50 25.37 -11.89
C GLU A 295 3.08 25.06 -13.32
N GLN A 296 3.68 24.02 -13.91
CA GLN A 296 3.43 23.61 -15.29
C GLN A 296 2.41 22.47 -15.40
N PHE A 297 1.95 21.92 -14.26
CA PHE A 297 0.92 20.88 -14.27
C PHE A 297 -0.46 21.46 -14.48
N CYS A 298 -1.04 21.22 -15.66
CA CYS A 298 -2.40 21.65 -16.05
C CYS A 298 -2.69 23.11 -15.69
N PRO A 299 -1.90 24.10 -16.17
CA PRO A 299 -1.98 25.49 -15.71
C PRO A 299 -3.30 26.17 -16.09
N ASN A 300 -3.99 25.67 -17.11
CA ASN A 300 -5.24 26.24 -17.63
C ASN A 300 -6.50 25.53 -17.10
N ALA A 301 -6.35 24.43 -16.38
CA ALA A 301 -7.47 23.66 -15.87
C ALA A 301 -8.02 24.24 -14.57
N LYS A 302 -9.34 24.32 -14.47
CA LYS A 302 -10.02 24.45 -13.18
C LYS A 302 -9.86 23.14 -12.41
N ILE A 303 -9.98 23.19 -11.08
CA ILE A 303 -9.78 22.01 -10.21
C ILE A 303 -10.96 21.88 -9.25
N ILE A 304 -11.61 20.73 -9.28
CA ILE A 304 -12.45 20.22 -8.21
C ILE A 304 -11.60 19.22 -7.43
N HIS A 305 -11.47 19.38 -6.10
CA HIS A 305 -10.68 18.47 -5.27
C HIS A 305 -11.52 17.93 -4.14
N VAL A 306 -11.72 16.61 -4.12
CA VAL A 306 -12.41 15.88 -3.06
C VAL A 306 -11.39 15.05 -2.29
N ASP A 307 -11.25 15.29 -1.02
CA ASP A 307 -10.40 14.50 -0.13
C ASP A 307 -10.99 14.45 1.29
N ILE A 308 -10.78 13.33 1.98
CA ILE A 308 -11.22 13.17 3.37
C ILE A 308 -10.32 13.93 4.33
N ASP A 309 -9.06 14.16 3.94
CA ASP A 309 -8.05 14.89 4.72
C ASP A 309 -8.06 16.38 4.35
N ARG A 310 -8.57 17.20 5.28
CA ARG A 310 -8.60 18.67 5.12
C ARG A 310 -7.23 19.26 4.80
N SER A 311 -6.16 18.66 5.30
CA SER A 311 -4.78 19.16 5.11
C SER A 311 -4.24 19.00 3.69
N GLU A 312 -4.83 18.13 2.87
CA GLU A 312 -4.45 17.96 1.47
C GLU A 312 -5.15 18.97 0.54
N LEU A 313 -6.30 19.54 0.96
CA LEU A 313 -7.06 20.50 0.15
C LEU A 313 -6.34 21.86 0.09
N GLY A 314 -5.86 22.22 -1.10
CA GLY A 314 -5.14 23.49 -1.33
C GLY A 314 -3.66 23.47 -0.90
N LYS A 315 -3.12 22.32 -0.51
CA LYS A 315 -1.73 22.19 -0.08
C LYS A 315 -0.72 22.42 -1.22
N ILE A 316 -0.94 21.82 -2.37
CA ILE A 316 -0.06 21.89 -3.54
C ILE A 316 -0.71 22.70 -4.68
N LYS A 317 -1.93 22.37 -5.05
CA LYS A 317 -2.72 23.09 -6.07
C LYS A 317 -3.97 23.68 -5.43
N GLN A 318 -4.27 24.94 -5.72
CA GLN A 318 -5.48 25.58 -5.22
C GLN A 318 -6.70 25.11 -6.00
N PRO A 319 -7.67 24.45 -5.37
CA PRO A 319 -8.90 24.03 -6.03
C PRO A 319 -9.86 25.22 -6.19
N HIS A 320 -10.65 25.19 -7.26
CA HIS A 320 -11.79 26.10 -7.45
C HIS A 320 -12.97 25.66 -6.58
N VAL A 321 -13.18 24.34 -6.48
CA VAL A 321 -14.12 23.73 -5.54
C VAL A 321 -13.38 22.70 -4.70
N ALA A 322 -13.39 22.88 -3.38
CA ALA A 322 -12.81 21.96 -2.40
C ALA A 322 -13.94 21.29 -1.60
N ILE A 323 -13.95 19.96 -1.56
CA ILE A 323 -14.93 19.19 -0.78
C ILE A 323 -14.18 18.27 0.17
N GLN A 324 -14.26 18.56 1.48
CA GLN A 324 -13.77 17.65 2.50
C GLN A 324 -14.83 16.59 2.77
N GLY A 325 -14.58 15.33 2.39
CA GLY A 325 -15.56 14.26 2.59
C GLY A 325 -15.07 12.91 2.10
N ASP A 326 -15.80 11.87 2.45
CA ASP A 326 -15.61 10.54 1.86
C ASP A 326 -16.04 10.56 0.40
N VAL A 327 -15.18 10.03 -0.49
CA VAL A 327 -15.44 10.08 -1.94
C VAL A 327 -16.74 9.37 -2.31
N ALA A 328 -17.07 8.24 -1.69
CA ALA A 328 -18.30 7.52 -1.99
C ALA A 328 -19.54 8.34 -1.61
N GLU A 329 -19.50 9.00 -0.45
CA GLU A 329 -20.61 9.85 0.03
C GLU A 329 -20.79 11.10 -0.85
N VAL A 330 -19.67 11.74 -1.25
CA VAL A 330 -19.71 12.88 -2.18
C VAL A 330 -20.26 12.46 -3.53
N LEU A 331 -19.79 11.33 -4.09
CA LEU A 331 -20.26 10.81 -5.38
C LEU A 331 -21.73 10.43 -5.34
N ALA A 332 -22.25 9.91 -4.24
CA ALA A 332 -23.66 9.58 -4.09
C ALA A 332 -24.57 10.83 -4.26
N GLN A 333 -24.09 12.02 -3.87
CA GLN A 333 -24.81 13.28 -4.06
C GLN A 333 -24.48 13.98 -5.39
N LEU A 334 -23.29 13.77 -5.94
CA LEU A 334 -22.80 14.41 -7.16
C LEU A 334 -23.41 13.76 -8.42
N ILE A 335 -23.34 12.41 -8.52
CA ILE A 335 -23.74 11.68 -9.73
C ILE A 335 -25.19 11.97 -10.18
N PRO A 336 -26.20 12.09 -9.29
CA PRO A 336 -27.55 12.45 -9.71
C PRO A 336 -27.65 13.80 -10.42
N GLN A 337 -26.74 14.74 -10.15
CA GLN A 337 -26.72 16.10 -10.72
C GLN A 337 -25.89 16.23 -12.00
N ILE A 338 -25.22 15.13 -12.41
CA ILE A 338 -24.41 15.10 -13.63
C ILE A 338 -25.33 14.82 -14.83
N GLU A 339 -25.16 15.62 -15.88
CA GLU A 339 -25.79 15.43 -17.17
C GLU A 339 -24.94 14.51 -18.06
N ALA A 340 -25.60 13.60 -18.75
CA ALA A 340 -24.90 12.75 -19.72
C ALA A 340 -24.44 13.61 -20.91
N GLN A 341 -23.17 13.53 -21.26
CA GLN A 341 -22.57 14.34 -22.32
C GLN A 341 -21.71 13.47 -23.24
N PRO A 342 -21.88 13.54 -24.56
CA PRO A 342 -21.09 12.73 -25.51
C PRO A 342 -19.62 13.19 -25.57
N ARG A 343 -19.34 14.50 -25.48
CA ARG A 343 -17.99 15.10 -25.56
C ARG A 343 -17.16 14.62 -26.77
N ASP A 344 -17.78 14.51 -27.93
CA ASP A 344 -17.19 13.87 -29.11
C ASP A 344 -15.88 14.54 -29.54
N GLU A 345 -15.83 15.88 -29.58
CA GLU A 345 -14.59 16.61 -29.92
C GLU A 345 -13.45 16.30 -28.92
N TRP A 346 -13.76 16.23 -27.62
CA TRP A 346 -12.78 15.89 -26.61
C TRP A 346 -12.30 14.44 -26.72
N ARG A 347 -13.23 13.52 -26.93
CA ARG A 347 -12.94 12.11 -27.15
C ARG A 347 -12.08 11.90 -28.40
N GLN A 348 -12.36 12.68 -29.45
CA GLN A 348 -11.54 12.63 -30.67
C GLN A 348 -10.11 13.13 -30.41
N LEU A 349 -9.95 14.28 -29.72
CA LEU A 349 -8.63 14.80 -29.37
C LEU A 349 -7.84 13.82 -28.48
N VAL A 350 -8.49 13.17 -27.50
CA VAL A 350 -7.87 12.11 -26.69
C VAL A 350 -7.36 10.96 -27.57
N ALA A 351 -8.18 10.49 -28.51
CA ALA A 351 -7.80 9.42 -29.44
C ALA A 351 -6.67 9.86 -30.38
N ASP A 352 -6.65 11.13 -30.81
CA ASP A 352 -5.58 11.67 -31.63
C ASP A 352 -4.24 11.72 -30.89
N LEU A 353 -4.25 12.21 -29.63
CA LEU A 353 -3.05 12.22 -28.79
C LEU A 353 -2.56 10.81 -28.44
N GLN A 354 -3.47 9.84 -28.26
CA GLN A 354 -3.07 8.44 -28.03
C GLN A 354 -2.46 7.81 -29.30
N ARG A 355 -2.86 8.25 -30.50
CA ARG A 355 -2.25 7.80 -31.75
C ARG A 355 -0.92 8.51 -32.03
N GLU A 356 -0.81 9.78 -31.69
CA GLU A 356 0.43 10.56 -31.81
C GLU A 356 1.52 10.07 -30.85
N PHE A 357 1.12 9.75 -29.62
CA PHE A 357 1.98 9.24 -28.57
C PHE A 357 1.51 7.85 -28.10
N PRO A 358 1.68 6.82 -28.91
CA PRO A 358 1.25 5.48 -28.53
C PRO A 358 1.96 5.04 -27.24
N CYS A 359 1.22 4.35 -26.38
CA CYS A 359 1.83 3.72 -25.22
C CYS A 359 2.74 2.59 -25.72
N ALA A 360 4.03 2.87 -25.78
CA ALA A 360 5.04 1.98 -26.32
C ALA A 360 5.43 0.84 -25.36
N ILE A 361 4.50 0.34 -24.55
CA ILE A 361 4.76 -0.89 -23.79
C ILE A 361 4.75 -2.03 -24.81
N PRO A 362 5.91 -2.64 -25.05
CA PRO A 362 5.98 -3.73 -26.01
C PRO A 362 5.02 -4.85 -25.60
N GLN A 363 4.18 -5.26 -26.54
CA GLN A 363 3.39 -6.49 -26.37
C GLN A 363 4.30 -7.71 -26.62
N GLU A 364 5.38 -7.78 -25.84
CA GLU A 364 6.29 -8.90 -25.87
C GLU A 364 5.64 -10.11 -25.21
N SER A 365 5.91 -11.27 -25.75
CA SER A 365 5.48 -12.55 -25.19
C SER A 365 6.66 -13.42 -24.72
N ASP A 366 7.90 -12.95 -24.92
CA ASP A 366 9.10 -13.66 -24.47
C ASP A 366 9.23 -13.55 -22.93
N PRO A 367 9.04 -14.63 -22.17
CA PRO A 367 9.14 -14.60 -20.72
C PRO A 367 10.56 -14.31 -20.19
N LEU A 368 11.56 -14.21 -21.04
CA LEU A 368 12.92 -13.81 -20.68
C LEU A 368 13.17 -12.30 -20.84
N SER A 369 12.22 -11.55 -21.40
CA SER A 369 12.24 -10.08 -21.41
C SER A 369 11.44 -9.52 -20.23
N HIS A 370 11.71 -8.29 -19.81
CA HIS A 370 11.07 -7.69 -18.65
C HIS A 370 9.55 -7.49 -18.83
N TYR A 371 9.08 -6.98 -19.98
CA TYR A 371 7.65 -6.85 -20.26
C TYR A 371 7.00 -8.18 -20.64
N GLY A 372 7.70 -9.02 -21.39
CA GLY A 372 7.21 -10.33 -21.77
C GLY A 372 6.98 -11.25 -20.57
N LEU A 373 7.88 -11.21 -19.56
CA LEU A 373 7.69 -11.93 -18.30
C LEU A 373 6.42 -11.48 -17.57
N ILE A 374 6.18 -10.17 -17.47
CA ILE A 374 5.00 -9.63 -16.80
C ILE A 374 3.72 -10.08 -17.53
N ASN A 375 3.72 -10.00 -18.87
CA ASN A 375 2.59 -10.45 -19.69
C ASN A 375 2.38 -11.97 -19.58
N ALA A 376 3.46 -12.75 -19.58
CA ALA A 376 3.43 -14.21 -19.43
C ALA A 376 2.87 -14.61 -18.04
N VAL A 377 3.30 -13.95 -16.98
CA VAL A 377 2.76 -14.17 -15.62
C VAL A 377 1.27 -13.80 -15.58
N ALA A 378 0.86 -12.68 -16.18
CA ALA A 378 -0.53 -12.28 -16.23
C ALA A 378 -1.42 -13.31 -16.97
N ALA A 379 -0.87 -13.99 -17.99
CA ALA A 379 -1.56 -15.05 -18.69
C ALA A 379 -1.67 -16.37 -17.90
N CYS A 380 -0.80 -16.58 -16.90
CA CYS A 380 -0.79 -17.78 -16.05
C CYS A 380 -1.73 -17.71 -14.83
N VAL A 381 -2.35 -16.56 -14.55
CA VAL A 381 -3.21 -16.36 -13.38
C VAL A 381 -4.55 -15.73 -13.78
N ASP A 382 -5.55 -15.88 -12.94
CA ASP A 382 -6.85 -15.24 -13.12
C ASP A 382 -6.88 -13.79 -12.60
N ASP A 383 -7.98 -13.10 -12.87
CA ASP A 383 -8.20 -11.71 -12.44
C ASP A 383 -8.33 -11.55 -10.90
N GLU A 384 -8.43 -12.64 -10.15
CA GLU A 384 -8.47 -12.61 -8.68
C GLU A 384 -7.08 -12.57 -8.05
N ALA A 385 -6.02 -12.86 -8.81
CA ALA A 385 -4.66 -12.86 -8.29
C ALA A 385 -4.29 -11.49 -7.69
N ILE A 386 -3.60 -11.52 -6.55
CA ILE A 386 -3.07 -10.32 -5.89
C ILE A 386 -1.64 -10.11 -6.37
N ILE A 387 -1.36 -8.88 -6.79
CA ILE A 387 -0.05 -8.48 -7.30
C ILE A 387 0.63 -7.58 -6.30
N THR A 388 1.77 -8.02 -5.78
CA THR A 388 2.63 -7.17 -4.97
C THR A 388 3.89 -6.83 -5.76
N THR A 389 4.45 -5.66 -5.53
CA THR A 389 5.78 -5.33 -6.04
C THR A 389 6.70 -4.87 -4.93
N ASP A 390 7.96 -5.17 -5.10
CA ASP A 390 9.00 -4.43 -4.43
C ASP A 390 9.26 -3.10 -5.17
N VAL A 391 10.22 -2.29 -4.72
CA VAL A 391 10.50 -0.96 -5.27
C VAL A 391 11.73 -0.99 -6.16
N GLY A 392 11.54 -0.54 -7.41
CA GLY A 392 12.59 -0.53 -8.44
C GLY A 392 12.02 -0.46 -9.85
N GLN A 393 12.84 -0.79 -10.86
CA GLN A 393 12.40 -0.85 -12.26
C GLN A 393 11.26 -1.86 -12.45
N HIS A 394 11.34 -3.02 -11.82
CA HIS A 394 10.31 -4.05 -11.83
C HIS A 394 8.94 -3.54 -11.36
N GLN A 395 8.90 -2.63 -10.38
CA GLN A 395 7.67 -1.97 -9.91
C GLN A 395 7.02 -1.17 -11.06
N MET A 396 7.81 -0.33 -11.73
CA MET A 396 7.29 0.53 -12.78
C MET A 396 6.91 -0.27 -14.03
N TRP A 397 7.72 -1.23 -14.45
CA TRP A 397 7.37 -2.13 -15.56
C TRP A 397 6.07 -2.89 -15.28
N THR A 398 5.89 -3.39 -14.06
CA THR A 398 4.64 -4.08 -13.67
C THR A 398 3.45 -3.10 -13.65
N ALA A 399 3.62 -1.89 -13.10
CA ALA A 399 2.57 -0.87 -13.11
C ALA A 399 2.14 -0.44 -14.53
N GLN A 400 3.09 -0.45 -15.48
CA GLN A 400 2.84 -0.13 -16.88
C GLN A 400 2.18 -1.29 -17.65
N ALA A 401 2.64 -2.53 -17.45
CA ALA A 401 2.28 -3.67 -18.29
C ALA A 401 1.14 -4.52 -17.73
N TYR A 402 1.13 -4.82 -16.43
CA TYR A 402 0.17 -5.75 -15.85
C TYR A 402 -1.28 -5.26 -15.99
N PRO A 403 -2.25 -6.11 -16.41
CA PRO A 403 -3.65 -5.73 -16.58
C PRO A 403 -4.38 -5.69 -15.23
N LEU A 404 -4.18 -4.63 -14.45
CA LEU A 404 -4.87 -4.42 -13.19
C LEU A 404 -6.34 -4.03 -13.44
N ASN A 405 -7.26 -4.84 -12.95
CA ASN A 405 -8.69 -4.74 -13.27
C ASN A 405 -9.58 -4.51 -12.05
N ARG A 406 -9.03 -4.61 -10.83
CA ARG A 406 -9.80 -4.59 -9.58
C ARG A 406 -9.15 -3.74 -8.50
N PRO A 407 -9.93 -3.07 -7.64
CA PRO A 407 -9.39 -2.44 -6.43
C PRO A 407 -8.77 -3.49 -5.52
N ARG A 408 -7.75 -3.12 -4.76
CA ARG A 408 -7.00 -3.98 -3.81
C ARG A 408 -6.32 -5.20 -4.45
N GLN A 409 -6.23 -5.24 -5.78
CA GLN A 409 -5.42 -6.21 -6.51
C GLN A 409 -3.94 -5.86 -6.50
N TRP A 410 -3.62 -4.56 -6.38
CA TRP A 410 -2.28 -3.99 -6.49
C TRP A 410 -1.76 -3.50 -5.14
N LEU A 411 -0.64 -4.06 -4.68
CA LEU A 411 0.03 -3.72 -3.44
C LEU A 411 1.46 -3.28 -3.72
N THR A 412 1.78 -2.05 -3.40
CA THR A 412 3.11 -1.47 -3.63
C THR A 412 3.38 -0.38 -2.59
N SER A 413 4.65 -0.11 -2.31
CA SER A 413 5.06 1.07 -1.53
C SER A 413 5.11 2.27 -2.45
N GLY A 414 4.09 3.13 -2.40
CA GLY A 414 3.95 4.27 -3.31
C GLY A 414 4.48 5.58 -2.73
N GLY A 415 4.14 5.88 -1.48
CA GLY A 415 4.48 7.15 -0.86
C GLY A 415 5.91 7.22 -0.32
N LEU A 416 6.41 6.17 0.32
CA LEU A 416 7.78 6.10 0.84
C LEU A 416 8.74 5.47 -0.15
N GLY A 417 8.26 4.53 -0.98
CA GLY A 417 9.10 3.83 -1.95
C GLY A 417 10.10 2.88 -1.29
N THR A 418 9.63 2.06 -0.36
CA THR A 418 10.49 1.24 0.49
C THR A 418 10.88 -0.05 -0.19
N MET A 419 12.18 -0.21 -0.48
CA MET A 419 12.75 -1.49 -0.88
C MET A 419 12.64 -2.51 0.26
N GLY A 420 12.34 -3.77 -0.08
CA GLY A 420 12.08 -4.84 0.90
C GLY A 420 10.61 -4.98 1.30
N PHE A 421 9.70 -4.17 0.73
CA PHE A 421 8.26 -4.22 0.98
C PHE A 421 7.59 -5.46 0.35
N GLY A 422 7.99 -5.83 -0.87
CA GLY A 422 7.23 -6.72 -1.75
C GLY A 422 6.92 -8.09 -1.17
N LEU A 423 7.95 -8.83 -0.75
CA LEU A 423 7.82 -10.19 -0.20
C LEU A 423 7.00 -10.25 1.09
N PRO A 424 7.30 -9.49 2.15
CA PRO A 424 6.49 -9.57 3.37
C PRO A 424 5.07 -9.07 3.16
N ALA A 425 4.81 -8.08 2.29
CA ALA A 425 3.46 -7.68 1.93
C ALA A 425 2.70 -8.80 1.17
N ALA A 426 3.39 -9.56 0.30
CA ALA A 426 2.83 -10.74 -0.35
C ALA A 426 2.45 -11.83 0.66
N ILE A 427 3.28 -12.06 1.67
CA ILE A 427 2.99 -12.98 2.78
C ILE A 427 1.70 -12.56 3.50
N GLY A 428 1.59 -11.29 3.87
CA GLY A 428 0.38 -10.73 4.51
C GLY A 428 -0.86 -10.87 3.64
N ALA A 429 -0.73 -10.59 2.34
CA ALA A 429 -1.81 -10.75 1.37
C ALA A 429 -2.28 -12.21 1.24
N ALA A 430 -1.35 -13.17 1.21
CA ALA A 430 -1.65 -14.60 1.12
C ALA A 430 -2.31 -15.13 2.40
N LEU A 431 -1.85 -14.67 3.57
CA LEU A 431 -2.45 -15.03 4.87
C LEU A 431 -3.91 -14.56 4.96
N ALA A 432 -4.20 -13.34 4.51
CA ALA A 432 -5.55 -12.77 4.53
C ALA A 432 -6.47 -13.33 3.42
N ASN A 433 -5.89 -13.90 2.34
CA ASN A 433 -6.64 -14.36 1.16
C ASN A 433 -6.18 -15.76 0.72
N PRO A 434 -6.38 -16.80 1.51
CA PRO A 434 -5.81 -18.15 1.27
C PRO A 434 -6.32 -18.82 -0.01
N GLN A 435 -7.38 -18.30 -0.63
CA GLN A 435 -7.95 -18.82 -1.87
C GLN A 435 -7.45 -18.11 -3.14
N ARG A 436 -6.63 -17.04 -2.97
CA ARG A 436 -6.15 -16.23 -4.09
C ARG A 436 -4.66 -16.47 -4.29
N LYS A 437 -4.22 -16.57 -5.54
CA LYS A 437 -2.78 -16.57 -5.85
C LYS A 437 -2.19 -15.19 -5.55
N VAL A 438 -0.98 -15.18 -5.01
CA VAL A 438 -0.23 -13.95 -4.76
C VAL A 438 1.07 -13.98 -5.54
N ILE A 439 1.23 -13.00 -6.42
CA ILE A 439 2.44 -12.83 -7.24
C ILE A 439 3.21 -11.62 -6.71
N CYS A 440 4.48 -11.83 -6.40
CA CYS A 440 5.38 -10.77 -5.93
C CYS A 440 6.45 -10.50 -6.99
N PHE A 441 6.37 -9.40 -7.70
CA PHE A 441 7.46 -8.95 -8.58
C PHE A 441 8.52 -8.22 -7.75
N SER A 442 9.75 -8.71 -7.79
CA SER A 442 10.87 -8.13 -7.04
C SER A 442 12.13 -8.03 -7.89
N GLY A 443 12.99 -7.08 -7.57
CA GLY A 443 14.36 -7.01 -8.08
C GLY A 443 15.34 -7.62 -7.07
N ASP A 444 16.52 -7.98 -7.55
CA ASP A 444 17.59 -8.59 -6.75
C ASP A 444 17.99 -7.72 -5.55
N GLY A 445 18.19 -6.43 -5.74
CA GLY A 445 18.57 -5.52 -4.67
C GLY A 445 17.49 -5.34 -3.61
N SER A 446 16.21 -5.24 -4.00
CA SER A 446 15.11 -5.08 -3.06
C SER A 446 14.74 -6.36 -2.34
N LEU A 447 14.77 -7.52 -3.01
CA LEU A 447 14.51 -8.82 -2.40
C LEU A 447 15.50 -9.10 -1.25
N MET A 448 16.76 -8.70 -1.40
CA MET A 448 17.79 -8.89 -0.38
C MET A 448 17.47 -8.19 0.94
N MET A 449 16.67 -7.13 0.95
CA MET A 449 16.40 -6.35 2.17
C MET A 449 15.45 -7.06 3.15
N ASN A 450 14.62 -8.01 2.68
CA ASN A 450 13.76 -8.85 3.52
C ASN A 450 13.73 -10.31 3.04
N ILE A 451 14.85 -10.80 2.48
CA ILE A 451 14.97 -12.14 1.91
C ILE A 451 14.70 -13.25 2.93
N GLN A 452 14.98 -13.01 4.21
CA GLN A 452 14.74 -13.92 5.32
C GLN A 452 13.25 -14.28 5.49
N GLU A 453 12.34 -13.44 5.00
CA GLU A 453 10.90 -13.72 5.05
C GLU A 453 10.48 -14.87 4.12
N MET A 454 11.37 -15.36 3.24
CA MET A 454 11.17 -16.63 2.53
C MET A 454 10.91 -17.77 3.51
N ALA A 455 11.61 -17.81 4.67
CA ALA A 455 11.35 -18.78 5.72
C ALA A 455 9.93 -18.66 6.26
N THR A 456 9.43 -17.43 6.46
CA THR A 456 8.06 -17.19 6.91
C THR A 456 7.03 -17.71 5.90
N ALA A 457 7.27 -17.50 4.61
CA ALA A 457 6.41 -18.00 3.53
C ALA A 457 6.41 -19.55 3.50
N ALA A 458 7.58 -20.17 3.63
CA ALA A 458 7.74 -21.64 3.59
C ALA A 458 7.09 -22.32 4.80
N GLU A 459 7.33 -21.83 6.01
CA GLU A 459 6.75 -22.39 7.24
C GLU A 459 5.22 -22.31 7.27
N ASN A 460 4.66 -21.27 6.69
CA ASN A 460 3.20 -21.11 6.58
C ASN A 460 2.62 -21.73 5.30
N GLN A 461 3.44 -22.35 4.45
CA GLN A 461 3.07 -23.02 3.18
C GLN A 461 2.22 -22.12 2.27
N LEU A 462 2.57 -20.82 2.19
CA LEU A 462 1.79 -19.81 1.46
C LEU A 462 1.97 -19.94 -0.05
N ASP A 463 0.91 -19.82 -0.80
CA ASP A 463 0.95 -19.81 -2.27
C ASP A 463 1.39 -18.42 -2.80
N VAL A 464 2.65 -18.06 -2.51
CA VAL A 464 3.30 -16.84 -2.96
C VAL A 464 4.32 -17.17 -4.04
N LYS A 465 4.19 -16.57 -5.21
CA LYS A 465 5.16 -16.71 -6.32
C LYS A 465 6.00 -15.45 -6.42
N ILE A 466 7.28 -15.58 -6.10
CA ILE A 466 8.26 -14.50 -6.19
C ILE A 466 8.86 -14.51 -7.59
N ILE A 467 8.54 -13.50 -8.39
CA ILE A 467 9.09 -13.29 -9.74
C ILE A 467 10.28 -12.36 -9.58
N LEU A 468 11.48 -12.90 -9.66
CA LEU A 468 12.72 -12.16 -9.48
C LEU A 468 13.29 -11.71 -10.82
N LEU A 469 13.17 -10.42 -11.11
CA LEU A 469 13.84 -9.75 -12.23
C LEU A 469 15.23 -9.34 -11.78
N ASN A 470 16.22 -10.18 -12.07
CA ASN A 470 17.60 -10.00 -11.64
C ASN A 470 18.41 -9.28 -12.71
N ASN A 471 18.80 -8.03 -12.47
CA ASN A 471 19.67 -7.24 -13.35
C ASN A 471 21.03 -6.91 -12.72
N GLU A 472 21.35 -7.50 -11.58
CA GLU A 472 22.59 -7.29 -10.83
C GLU A 472 22.86 -5.81 -10.51
N ALA A 473 21.77 -5.04 -10.31
CA ALA A 473 21.86 -3.60 -10.09
C ALA A 473 20.70 -3.03 -9.26
N LEU A 474 20.93 -1.90 -8.62
CA LEU A 474 19.89 -0.98 -8.17
C LEU A 474 19.36 -0.23 -9.40
N GLY A 475 18.48 -0.87 -10.18
CA GLY A 475 18.18 -0.51 -11.56
C GLY A 475 17.70 0.93 -11.76
N LEU A 476 16.81 1.48 -10.91
CA LEU A 476 16.40 2.89 -11.01
C LEU A 476 17.53 3.86 -10.64
N VAL A 477 18.39 3.51 -9.68
CA VAL A 477 19.57 4.32 -9.32
C VAL A 477 20.58 4.31 -10.48
N HIS A 478 20.87 3.12 -11.02
CA HIS A 478 21.71 2.94 -12.21
C HIS A 478 21.19 3.75 -13.40
N GLN A 479 19.87 3.71 -13.66
CA GLN A 479 19.24 4.47 -14.73
C GLN A 479 19.41 5.99 -14.53
N GLN A 480 19.16 6.50 -13.32
CA GLN A 480 19.30 7.93 -13.03
C GLN A 480 20.76 8.38 -13.14
N GLN A 481 21.71 7.59 -12.62
CA GLN A 481 23.14 7.88 -12.76
C GLN A 481 23.57 7.91 -14.22
N SER A 482 23.13 6.93 -15.01
CA SER A 482 23.44 6.84 -16.45
C SER A 482 22.87 8.01 -17.27
N LEU A 483 21.67 8.50 -16.90
CA LEU A 483 20.99 9.56 -17.66
C LEU A 483 21.42 10.98 -17.24
N PHE A 484 21.69 11.20 -15.94
CA PHE A 484 21.81 12.55 -15.40
C PHE A 484 23.16 12.87 -14.75
N TYR A 485 24.06 11.88 -14.56
CA TYR A 485 25.34 12.06 -13.88
C TYR A 485 26.53 11.66 -14.75
N GLN A 486 26.57 12.14 -16.00
CA GLN A 486 27.67 11.94 -16.95
C GLN A 486 28.06 10.45 -17.13
N GLN A 487 27.09 9.56 -17.07
CA GLN A 487 27.27 8.10 -17.10
C GLN A 487 28.15 7.53 -15.98
N GLY A 488 28.33 8.28 -14.89
CA GLY A 488 29.08 7.87 -13.72
C GLY A 488 28.29 6.91 -12.83
N VAL A 489 28.14 5.64 -13.24
CA VAL A 489 27.50 4.63 -12.37
C VAL A 489 28.45 4.26 -11.23
N PHE A 490 28.01 4.49 -10.00
CA PHE A 490 28.79 4.21 -8.79
C PHE A 490 27.90 3.58 -7.70
N ALA A 491 28.36 2.50 -7.09
CA ALA A 491 27.70 1.78 -6.00
C ALA A 491 26.23 1.34 -6.32
N ALA A 492 25.89 1.17 -7.58
CA ALA A 492 24.57 0.77 -8.05
C ALA A 492 24.57 -0.56 -8.81
N THR A 493 25.69 -1.28 -8.85
CA THR A 493 25.83 -2.60 -9.49
C THR A 493 26.38 -3.61 -8.48
N TYR A 494 25.99 -4.87 -8.68
CA TYR A 494 26.46 -5.99 -7.88
C TYR A 494 27.43 -6.86 -8.70
N PRO A 495 28.39 -7.56 -8.05
CA PRO A 495 29.37 -8.37 -8.78
C PRO A 495 28.83 -9.72 -9.30
N GLY A 496 27.53 -9.95 -9.34
CA GLY A 496 26.94 -11.14 -9.96
C GLY A 496 27.16 -12.46 -9.24
N MET A 497 27.51 -12.47 -7.95
CA MET A 497 27.88 -13.68 -7.24
C MET A 497 26.75 -14.32 -6.42
N ILE A 498 25.56 -13.72 -6.37
CA ILE A 498 24.47 -14.21 -5.52
C ILE A 498 23.68 -15.29 -6.24
N ASN A 499 23.63 -16.48 -5.66
CA ASN A 499 22.80 -17.57 -6.15
C ASN A 499 21.44 -17.59 -5.43
N PHE A 500 20.49 -16.81 -5.94
CA PHE A 500 19.14 -16.72 -5.38
C PHE A 500 18.38 -18.05 -5.38
N MET A 501 18.67 -18.93 -6.35
CA MET A 501 18.04 -20.25 -6.43
C MET A 501 18.44 -21.13 -5.24
N GLN A 502 19.72 -21.16 -4.91
CA GLN A 502 20.21 -21.92 -3.75
C GLN A 502 19.73 -21.32 -2.43
N ILE A 503 19.66 -19.98 -2.33
CA ILE A 503 19.15 -19.31 -1.14
C ILE A 503 17.67 -19.67 -0.94
N ALA A 504 16.84 -19.55 -1.97
CA ALA A 504 15.42 -19.87 -1.89
C ALA A 504 15.17 -21.35 -1.57
N ALA A 505 15.90 -22.25 -2.20
CA ALA A 505 15.86 -23.68 -1.89
C ALA A 505 16.28 -23.96 -0.44
N GLY A 506 17.30 -23.24 0.09
CA GLY A 506 17.73 -23.34 1.48
C GLY A 506 16.67 -22.88 2.49
N PHE A 507 15.78 -21.95 2.10
CA PHE A 507 14.60 -21.55 2.88
C PHE A 507 13.40 -22.48 2.69
N GLY A 508 13.48 -23.48 1.79
CA GLY A 508 12.41 -24.45 1.53
C GLY A 508 11.42 -24.04 0.43
N LEU A 509 11.75 -23.06 -0.39
CA LEU A 509 10.94 -22.69 -1.55
C LEU A 509 11.20 -23.61 -2.74
N GLN A 510 10.18 -23.79 -3.58
CA GLN A 510 10.36 -24.31 -4.92
C GLN A 510 11.10 -23.27 -5.77
N THR A 511 11.89 -23.69 -6.74
CA THR A 511 12.72 -22.79 -7.53
C THR A 511 12.65 -23.14 -9.02
N CYS A 512 12.66 -22.11 -9.89
CA CYS A 512 12.73 -22.23 -11.33
C CYS A 512 13.60 -21.09 -11.92
N ASP A 513 14.65 -21.42 -12.64
CA ASP A 513 15.44 -20.43 -13.39
C ASP A 513 15.02 -20.52 -14.86
N LEU A 514 14.17 -19.60 -15.32
CA LEU A 514 13.61 -19.63 -16.66
C LEU A 514 14.68 -19.53 -17.76
N ASN A 515 15.83 -18.94 -17.47
CA ASN A 515 16.94 -18.85 -18.43
C ASN A 515 17.57 -20.22 -18.76
N ASN A 516 17.35 -21.24 -17.94
CA ASN A 516 17.87 -22.58 -18.13
C ASN A 516 16.82 -23.59 -18.61
N GLU A 517 15.58 -23.15 -18.82
CA GLU A 517 14.48 -24.00 -19.30
C GLU A 517 14.43 -24.07 -20.83
N ALA A 518 14.15 -25.24 -21.37
CA ALA A 518 14.00 -25.42 -22.81
C ALA A 518 12.72 -24.73 -23.36
N ASP A 519 11.67 -24.67 -22.54
CA ASP A 519 10.43 -23.94 -22.78
C ASP A 519 10.10 -23.09 -21.55
N PRO A 520 10.59 -21.84 -21.51
CA PRO A 520 10.37 -20.96 -20.39
C PRO A 520 8.89 -20.67 -20.07
N GLN A 521 8.03 -20.61 -21.10
CA GLN A 521 6.60 -20.36 -20.90
C GLN A 521 5.91 -21.56 -20.23
N ALA A 522 6.18 -22.77 -20.66
CA ALA A 522 5.64 -23.98 -20.06
C ALA A 522 6.17 -24.18 -18.63
N ALA A 523 7.44 -23.88 -18.38
CA ALA A 523 8.05 -23.96 -17.07
C ALA A 523 7.43 -22.92 -16.10
N LEU A 524 7.20 -21.69 -16.56
CA LEU A 524 6.53 -20.63 -15.80
C LEU A 524 5.11 -21.07 -15.39
N GLN A 525 4.30 -21.54 -16.35
CA GLN A 525 2.96 -22.05 -16.05
C GLN A 525 3.01 -23.17 -14.99
N ALA A 526 3.88 -24.16 -15.20
CA ALA A 526 3.99 -25.32 -14.31
C ALA A 526 4.36 -24.93 -12.88
N ILE A 527 5.26 -23.95 -12.67
CA ILE A 527 5.66 -23.53 -11.32
C ILE A 527 4.61 -22.62 -10.67
N ILE A 528 3.89 -21.80 -11.43
CA ILE A 528 2.78 -20.97 -10.93
C ILE A 528 1.61 -21.85 -10.47
N ASP A 529 1.32 -22.94 -11.18
CA ASP A 529 0.22 -23.84 -10.84
C ASP A 529 0.51 -24.73 -9.62
N ARG A 530 1.76 -24.96 -9.29
CA ARG A 530 2.13 -25.75 -8.11
C ARG A 530 1.77 -25.00 -6.82
N PRO A 531 1.10 -25.63 -5.85
CA PRO A 531 0.83 -24.99 -4.57
C PRO A 531 2.12 -24.76 -3.77
N GLY A 532 2.08 -23.76 -2.89
CA GLY A 532 3.18 -23.37 -2.01
C GLY A 532 4.10 -22.30 -2.59
N PRO A 533 5.06 -21.82 -1.77
CA PRO A 533 5.92 -20.72 -2.15
C PRO A 533 6.97 -21.12 -3.18
N ALA A 534 7.22 -20.24 -4.14
CA ALA A 534 8.22 -20.48 -5.18
C ALA A 534 8.98 -19.20 -5.53
N LEU A 535 10.25 -19.36 -5.90
CA LEU A 535 11.06 -18.31 -6.55
C LEU A 535 11.24 -18.66 -8.04
N ILE A 536 10.84 -17.76 -8.88
CA ILE A 536 11.04 -17.79 -10.35
C ILE A 536 12.06 -16.71 -10.70
N HIS A 537 13.20 -17.11 -11.21
CA HIS A 537 14.32 -16.23 -11.52
C HIS A 537 14.43 -15.99 -13.02
N VAL A 538 14.60 -14.70 -13.39
CA VAL A 538 14.89 -14.28 -14.77
C VAL A 538 16.00 -13.23 -14.74
N ARG A 539 17.02 -13.42 -15.58
CA ARG A 539 18.06 -12.41 -15.81
C ARG A 539 17.56 -11.35 -16.77
N ILE A 540 17.67 -10.09 -16.34
CA ILE A 540 17.31 -8.91 -17.13
C ILE A 540 18.59 -8.12 -17.39
N ASP A 541 18.73 -7.59 -18.61
CA ASP A 541 19.85 -6.71 -18.93
C ASP A 541 19.79 -5.43 -18.10
N ALA A 542 20.89 -5.11 -17.40
CA ALA A 542 21.02 -3.91 -16.58
C ALA A 542 20.89 -2.59 -17.38
N GLN A 543 21.04 -2.63 -18.70
CA GLN A 543 20.84 -1.48 -19.59
C GLN A 543 19.36 -1.18 -19.86
N GLN A 544 18.45 -2.10 -19.54
CA GLN A 544 17.01 -1.87 -19.69
C GLN A 544 16.58 -0.71 -18.77
N LYS A 545 15.74 0.17 -19.31
CA LYS A 545 15.26 1.37 -18.60
C LYS A 545 13.74 1.40 -18.53
N VAL A 546 13.25 2.09 -17.53
CA VAL A 546 11.82 2.42 -17.45
C VAL A 546 11.57 3.66 -18.28
N TYR A 547 10.86 3.51 -19.38
CA TYR A 547 10.44 4.61 -20.23
C TYR A 547 8.91 4.58 -20.44
N PRO A 548 8.30 5.75 -20.77
CA PRO A 548 8.89 7.08 -20.72
C PRO A 548 9.22 7.53 -19.29
N MET A 549 10.06 8.55 -19.15
CA MET A 549 10.42 9.10 -17.85
C MET A 549 10.44 10.62 -17.87
N VAL A 550 9.81 11.27 -16.89
CA VAL A 550 9.98 12.71 -16.63
C VAL A 550 11.26 12.92 -15.81
N PRO A 551 12.23 13.72 -16.30
CA PRO A 551 13.40 14.04 -15.52
C PRO A 551 13.04 14.75 -14.20
N PRO A 552 13.85 14.59 -13.14
CA PRO A 552 13.61 15.29 -11.88
C PRO A 552 13.47 16.81 -12.06
N GLY A 553 12.38 17.39 -11.57
CA GLY A 553 12.09 18.83 -11.67
C GLY A 553 11.56 19.31 -13.02
N ALA A 554 11.38 18.43 -13.99
CA ALA A 554 10.80 18.76 -15.30
C ALA A 554 9.27 18.72 -15.27
N ALA A 555 8.62 19.31 -16.29
CA ALA A 555 7.20 19.18 -16.50
C ALA A 555 6.85 17.78 -17.03
N ASN A 556 5.61 17.33 -16.79
CA ASN A 556 5.16 16.01 -17.25
C ASN A 556 5.18 15.83 -18.78
N THR A 557 5.23 16.92 -19.54
CA THR A 557 5.38 16.89 -21.01
C THR A 557 6.83 16.80 -21.48
N GLU A 558 7.80 17.03 -20.59
CA GLU A 558 9.25 17.00 -20.91
C GLU A 558 9.82 15.59 -20.67
N MET A 559 9.11 14.57 -21.17
CA MET A 559 9.53 13.17 -21.00
C MET A 559 10.69 12.80 -21.91
N VAL A 560 11.60 11.97 -21.39
CA VAL A 560 12.69 11.32 -22.13
C VAL A 560 12.37 9.86 -22.37
N GLY A 561 12.97 9.29 -23.43
CA GLY A 561 12.73 7.92 -23.90
C GLY A 561 11.39 7.76 -24.64
N GLU A 562 11.33 6.73 -25.49
CA GLU A 562 10.13 6.38 -26.26
C GLU A 562 9.36 5.24 -25.58
#